data_6d7930bfce467630dc93920a4ac873bc
#
_entry.id   6d7930bfce467630dc93920a4ac873bc
#
_cell.length_a   1.000
_cell.length_b   1.000
_cell.length_c   1.000
_cell.angle_alpha   90.00
_cell.angle_beta   90.00
_cell.angle_gamma   90.00
#
_symmetry.space_group_name_H-M   'P 1'
#
loop_
_entity.id
_entity.type
_entity.pdbx_description
1 polymer ?
#
loop_
_entity_poly.entity_id
_entity_poly.type
_entity_poly.pdbx_seq_one_letter_code
_entity_poly.pdbx_strand_id
1 'polypeptide(L)'
;MKKHNFSAGPCILPEEVLQQASRAVIDFNNDDLSLLEISHRSKPFVDVIENAKLLTLELLGLENKGYQVLFLHGGASTQFLMTAYNLLNKKAAYLNTGTWSDKAIKEAKLFGELVEVATSKDKNFTYIPTQYNIPSDADYFHCTSNNTIFGTQIKEFPTLDIPLVCDMSSDIFSRQLNFSKFDLIYAGAQKNMGPAGTTVVIIKEDILGKVQRAIPSMLDYKVHIGKDSMFNTPAVFPIYVSMLTLEWLKDIGGISFIEKVNNRKADLLYKEIDRNPLFKGIVAREDRSTMNATFSLHDESLKELFDSMWKETRINGLNGHRSVGGYRASMYNALPLYSVQALVDTMQELERKA
;
A
#
# COMPACT_ATOMS: atom_id res chain seq x y z
N MET A 1 -17.73 18.01 -11.92
CA MET A 1 -17.23 16.64 -12.15
C MET A 1 -15.87 16.52 -11.50
N LYS A 2 -15.60 15.45 -10.71
CA LYS A 2 -14.33 15.21 -10.02
C LYS A 2 -13.19 14.95 -11.05
N LYS A 3 -11.94 15.31 -10.73
CA LYS A 3 -10.78 14.97 -11.58
C LYS A 3 -10.52 13.47 -11.58
N HIS A 4 -9.95 12.94 -12.66
CA HIS A 4 -9.42 11.58 -12.75
C HIS A 4 -8.06 11.53 -12.03
N ASN A 5 -8.04 11.14 -10.76
CA ASN A 5 -6.86 11.25 -9.92
C ASN A 5 -6.04 9.95 -9.89
N PHE A 6 -4.95 9.90 -10.63
CA PHE A 6 -3.98 8.80 -10.69
C PHE A 6 -2.78 8.97 -9.74
N SER A 7 -2.88 9.85 -8.75
CA SER A 7 -1.79 10.10 -7.81
C SER A 7 -1.41 8.85 -7.03
N ALA A 8 -0.13 8.66 -6.82
CA ALA A 8 0.41 7.47 -6.17
C ALA A 8 0.32 7.45 -4.63
N GLY A 9 -0.04 8.59 -4.04
CA GLY A 9 -0.26 8.77 -2.60
C GLY A 9 0.18 10.16 -2.12
N PRO A 10 -0.71 10.86 -1.37
CA PRO A 10 -2.10 10.51 -1.09
C PRO A 10 -2.94 10.32 -2.36
N CYS A 11 -3.83 9.32 -2.32
CA CYS A 11 -4.61 8.92 -3.49
C CYS A 11 -6.08 9.39 -3.44
N ILE A 12 -6.85 8.96 -4.43
CA ILE A 12 -8.30 9.12 -4.45
C ILE A 12 -8.95 8.29 -3.33
N LEU A 13 -9.99 8.84 -2.71
CA LEU A 13 -10.87 8.15 -1.78
C LEU A 13 -12.29 8.08 -2.36
N PRO A 14 -13.11 7.09 -1.92
CA PRO A 14 -14.51 7.04 -2.29
C PRO A 14 -15.24 8.32 -1.91
N GLU A 15 -16.16 8.78 -2.75
CA GLU A 15 -16.85 10.05 -2.53
C GLU A 15 -17.74 10.02 -1.27
N GLU A 16 -18.42 8.90 -1.05
CA GLU A 16 -19.24 8.67 0.14
C GLU A 16 -18.43 8.69 1.44
N VAL A 17 -17.20 8.15 1.42
CA VAL A 17 -16.26 8.24 2.55
C VAL A 17 -15.89 9.69 2.83
N LEU A 18 -15.59 10.49 1.80
CA LEU A 18 -15.28 11.91 1.97
C LEU A 18 -16.48 12.70 2.51
N GLN A 19 -17.71 12.40 2.07
CA GLN A 19 -18.92 13.03 2.56
C GLN A 19 -19.17 12.70 4.04
N GLN A 20 -19.01 11.45 4.44
CA GLN A 20 -19.15 11.05 5.85
C GLN A 20 -18.06 11.68 6.73
N ALA A 21 -16.80 11.66 6.25
CA ALA A 21 -15.70 12.29 6.95
C ALA A 21 -15.89 13.80 7.15
N SER A 22 -16.42 14.51 6.13
CA SER A 22 -16.67 15.94 6.24
C SER A 22 -17.76 16.26 7.28
N ARG A 23 -18.81 15.44 7.37
CA ARG A 23 -19.84 15.58 8.42
C ARG A 23 -19.28 15.38 9.81
N ALA A 24 -18.45 14.33 9.99
CA ALA A 24 -17.84 14.05 11.27
C ALA A 24 -16.87 15.14 11.78
N VAL A 25 -16.30 15.94 10.87
CA VAL A 25 -15.50 17.13 11.23
C VAL A 25 -16.36 18.25 11.82
N ILE A 26 -17.63 18.33 11.42
CA ILE A 26 -18.57 19.35 11.92
C ILE A 26 -19.28 18.85 13.16
N ASP A 27 -19.86 17.66 13.09
CA ASP A 27 -20.63 17.03 14.15
C ASP A 27 -20.50 15.52 14.06
N PHE A 28 -19.89 14.91 15.06
CA PHE A 28 -19.66 13.48 15.08
C PHE A 28 -20.75 12.77 15.90
N ASN A 29 -21.51 11.91 15.25
CA ASN A 29 -22.61 11.15 15.85
C ASN A 29 -23.79 11.98 16.38
N ASN A 30 -23.99 13.21 15.88
CA ASN A 30 -25.00 14.17 16.36
C ASN A 30 -24.84 14.48 17.87
N ASP A 31 -23.61 14.67 18.29
CA ASP A 31 -23.25 14.90 19.71
C ASP A 31 -22.79 16.36 19.95
N ASP A 32 -23.03 17.23 18.95
CA ASP A 32 -22.63 18.66 18.95
C ASP A 32 -21.11 18.87 19.14
N LEU A 33 -20.30 17.84 18.87
CA LEU A 33 -18.83 17.87 18.90
C LEU A 33 -18.22 17.33 17.62
N SER A 34 -17.15 17.98 17.16
CA SER A 34 -16.32 17.47 16.06
C SER A 34 -15.57 16.20 16.49
N LEU A 35 -15.40 15.26 15.57
CA LEU A 35 -14.48 14.14 15.74
C LEU A 35 -13.06 14.61 16.14
N LEU A 36 -12.66 15.82 15.74
CA LEU A 36 -11.34 16.40 16.05
C LEU A 36 -11.23 16.90 17.49
N GLU A 37 -12.34 17.07 18.19
CA GLU A 37 -12.44 17.63 19.55
C GLU A 37 -12.68 16.56 20.60
N ILE A 38 -13.20 15.39 20.23
CA ILE A 38 -13.46 14.31 21.18
C ILE A 38 -12.18 13.69 21.72
N SER A 39 -12.24 13.22 22.96
CA SER A 39 -11.13 12.46 23.54
C SER A 39 -10.94 11.14 22.81
N HIS A 40 -9.70 10.81 22.43
CA HIS A 40 -9.36 9.49 21.89
C HIS A 40 -9.58 8.33 22.87
N ARG A 41 -9.88 8.60 24.15
CA ARG A 41 -10.23 7.62 25.18
C ARG A 41 -11.73 7.56 25.44
N SER A 42 -12.53 8.42 24.79
CA SER A 42 -13.99 8.35 24.89
C SER A 42 -14.52 7.14 24.12
N LYS A 43 -15.66 6.62 24.59
CA LYS A 43 -16.30 5.45 23.95
C LYS A 43 -16.51 5.63 22.44
N PRO A 44 -16.98 6.79 21.94
CA PRO A 44 -17.18 6.96 20.49
C PRO A 44 -15.92 6.73 19.65
N PHE A 45 -14.73 7.15 20.13
CA PHE A 45 -13.51 6.89 19.38
C PHE A 45 -12.96 5.47 19.60
N VAL A 46 -13.12 4.90 20.79
CA VAL A 46 -12.78 3.50 21.05
C VAL A 46 -13.57 2.59 20.12
N ASP A 47 -14.86 2.85 19.93
CA ASP A 47 -15.70 2.11 18.98
C ASP A 47 -15.18 2.23 17.53
N VAL A 48 -14.67 3.40 17.11
CA VAL A 48 -14.06 3.62 15.79
C VAL A 48 -12.82 2.74 15.58
N ILE A 49 -11.88 2.76 16.53
CA ILE A 49 -10.63 2.02 16.37
C ILE A 49 -10.84 0.50 16.45
N GLU A 50 -11.76 0.06 17.32
CA GLU A 50 -12.13 -1.36 17.42
C GLU A 50 -12.79 -1.85 16.14
N ASN A 51 -13.74 -1.09 15.57
CA ASN A 51 -14.37 -1.43 14.30
C ASN A 51 -13.34 -1.46 13.15
N ALA A 52 -12.42 -0.50 13.10
CA ALA A 52 -11.34 -0.51 12.11
C ALA A 52 -10.46 -1.77 12.20
N LYS A 53 -10.15 -2.23 13.42
CA LYS A 53 -9.40 -3.47 13.66
C LYS A 53 -10.19 -4.71 13.20
N LEU A 54 -11.45 -4.80 13.59
CA LEU A 54 -12.33 -5.91 13.22
C LEU A 54 -12.49 -6.02 11.70
N LEU A 55 -12.80 -4.91 11.02
CA LEU A 55 -12.91 -4.86 9.56
C LEU A 55 -11.60 -5.25 8.86
N THR A 56 -10.46 -4.86 9.42
CA THR A 56 -9.15 -5.26 8.89
C THR A 56 -8.99 -6.78 8.93
N LEU A 57 -9.27 -7.42 10.07
CA LEU A 57 -9.15 -8.87 10.22
C LEU A 57 -10.18 -9.61 9.36
N GLU A 58 -11.43 -9.15 9.33
CA GLU A 58 -12.51 -9.75 8.54
C GLU A 58 -12.17 -9.74 7.05
N LEU A 59 -11.82 -8.58 6.49
CA LEU A 59 -11.49 -8.43 5.08
C LEU A 59 -10.28 -9.28 4.65
N LEU A 60 -9.31 -9.47 5.55
CA LEU A 60 -8.13 -10.30 5.28
C LEU A 60 -8.34 -11.79 5.62
N GLY A 61 -9.50 -12.17 6.21
CA GLY A 61 -9.79 -13.53 6.66
C GLY A 61 -8.83 -14.00 7.77
N LEU A 62 -8.46 -13.09 8.67
CA LEU A 62 -7.51 -13.34 9.77
C LEU A 62 -8.17 -13.39 11.15
N GLU A 63 -9.49 -13.36 11.23
CA GLU A 63 -10.24 -13.47 12.48
C GLU A 63 -9.89 -14.77 13.22
N ASN A 64 -9.73 -14.68 14.52
CA ASN A 64 -9.41 -15.80 15.41
C ASN A 64 -8.13 -16.59 15.06
N LYS A 65 -7.18 -15.96 14.35
CA LYS A 65 -5.92 -16.58 13.93
C LYS A 65 -4.67 -16.02 14.66
N GLY A 66 -4.86 -15.37 15.82
CA GLY A 66 -3.77 -14.86 16.66
C GLY A 66 -3.12 -13.57 16.15
N TYR A 67 -3.79 -12.84 15.26
CA TYR A 67 -3.31 -11.54 14.78
C TYR A 67 -3.83 -10.38 15.61
N GLN A 68 -2.94 -9.41 15.82
CA GLN A 68 -3.25 -8.09 16.36
C GLN A 68 -3.20 -7.06 15.23
N VAL A 69 -4.09 -6.06 15.30
CA VAL A 69 -4.10 -4.93 14.37
C VAL A 69 -3.75 -3.66 15.11
N LEU A 70 -2.80 -2.91 14.60
CA LEU A 70 -2.37 -1.64 15.14
C LEU A 70 -2.52 -0.52 14.12
N PHE A 71 -2.90 0.67 14.59
CA PHE A 71 -2.89 1.90 13.82
C PHE A 71 -1.83 2.85 14.41
N LEU A 72 -0.71 3.01 13.70
CA LEU A 72 0.48 3.69 14.19
C LEU A 72 0.81 4.94 13.36
N HIS A 73 1.62 5.82 13.92
CA HIS A 73 2.18 6.98 13.22
C HIS A 73 3.42 6.63 12.38
N GLY A 74 3.84 7.55 11.51
CA GLY A 74 5.15 7.53 10.87
C GLY A 74 5.22 6.84 9.50
N GLY A 75 4.12 6.28 9.02
CA GLY A 75 4.06 5.61 7.70
C GLY A 75 4.89 4.33 7.66
N ALA A 76 5.03 3.76 6.46
CA ALA A 76 5.87 2.57 6.23
C ALA A 76 7.35 2.82 6.60
N SER A 77 7.81 4.08 6.52
CA SER A 77 9.20 4.40 6.86
C SER A 77 9.51 4.10 8.33
N THR A 78 8.60 4.38 9.25
CA THR A 78 8.77 3.98 10.66
C THR A 78 8.70 2.45 10.79
N GLN A 79 7.91 1.76 9.96
CA GLN A 79 7.82 0.30 10.01
C GLN A 79 9.10 -0.38 9.52
N PHE A 80 9.86 0.20 8.60
CA PHE A 80 11.19 -0.29 8.24
C PHE A 80 12.09 -0.41 9.47
N LEU A 81 12.08 0.64 10.31
CA LEU A 81 12.82 0.68 11.56
C LEU A 81 12.22 -0.28 12.61
N MET A 82 10.90 -0.18 12.87
CA MET A 82 10.24 -0.93 13.94
C MET A 82 10.32 -2.44 13.71
N THR A 83 10.16 -2.91 12.48
CA THR A 83 10.30 -4.33 12.13
C THR A 83 11.66 -4.86 12.55
N ALA A 84 12.73 -4.20 12.13
CA ALA A 84 14.09 -4.61 12.48
C ALA A 84 14.34 -4.48 13.99
N TYR A 85 13.84 -3.43 14.62
CA TYR A 85 14.02 -3.22 16.06
C TYR A 85 13.39 -4.33 16.90
N ASN A 86 12.21 -4.83 16.48
CA ASN A 86 11.43 -5.83 17.23
C ASN A 86 11.78 -7.28 16.85
N LEU A 87 12.26 -7.54 15.63
CA LEU A 87 12.40 -8.90 15.12
C LEU A 87 13.84 -9.31 14.80
N LEU A 88 14.73 -8.39 14.40
CA LEU A 88 16.10 -8.72 14.02
C LEU A 88 16.97 -8.92 15.26
N ASN A 89 17.34 -10.15 15.55
CA ASN A 89 18.25 -10.49 16.65
C ASN A 89 19.68 -10.74 16.14
N LYS A 90 19.83 -11.53 15.08
CA LYS A 90 21.11 -11.88 14.47
C LYS A 90 21.17 -11.53 12.99
N LYS A 91 20.28 -12.13 12.20
CA LYS A 91 20.31 -12.07 10.74
C LYS A 91 18.89 -12.02 10.18
N ALA A 92 18.66 -11.17 9.17
CA ALA A 92 17.41 -11.14 8.42
C ALA A 92 17.66 -11.27 6.92
N ALA A 93 16.67 -11.82 6.22
CA ALA A 93 16.68 -12.00 4.77
C ALA A 93 15.76 -10.97 4.08
N TYR A 94 16.21 -10.40 2.98
CA TYR A 94 15.46 -9.38 2.23
C TYR A 94 15.45 -9.68 0.74
N LEU A 95 14.26 -9.52 0.12
CA LEU A 95 14.10 -9.47 -1.33
C LEU A 95 14.08 -8.00 -1.76
N ASN A 96 15.08 -7.58 -2.56
CA ASN A 96 15.23 -6.20 -2.98
C ASN A 96 14.67 -5.98 -4.39
N THR A 97 13.45 -5.49 -4.47
CA THR A 97 12.71 -5.25 -5.71
C THR A 97 12.42 -3.79 -6.01
N GLY A 98 13.02 -2.84 -5.25
CA GLY A 98 12.78 -1.43 -5.50
C GLY A 98 13.22 -0.49 -4.39
N THR A 99 12.92 0.77 -4.56
CA THR A 99 13.32 1.85 -3.63
C THR A 99 12.86 1.59 -2.19
N TRP A 100 11.66 1.00 -2.00
CA TRP A 100 11.11 0.82 -0.66
C TRP A 100 11.79 -0.34 0.08
N SER A 101 12.03 -1.46 -0.61
CA SER A 101 12.84 -2.56 -0.05
C SER A 101 14.29 -2.11 0.21
N ASP A 102 14.90 -1.30 -0.67
CA ASP A 102 16.22 -0.74 -0.46
C ASP A 102 16.29 0.12 0.83
N LYS A 103 15.25 0.93 1.08
CA LYS A 103 15.14 1.72 2.33
C LYS A 103 14.95 0.83 3.56
N ALA A 104 14.10 -0.21 3.47
CA ALA A 104 13.92 -1.15 4.57
C ALA A 104 15.22 -1.89 4.91
N ILE A 105 15.98 -2.33 3.89
CA ILE A 105 17.32 -2.90 4.04
C ILE A 105 18.27 -1.94 4.76
N LYS A 106 18.26 -0.66 4.36
CA LYS A 106 19.13 0.36 4.95
C LYS A 106 18.88 0.57 6.43
N GLU A 107 17.62 0.63 6.84
CA GLU A 107 17.25 0.74 8.26
C GLU A 107 17.63 -0.53 9.04
N ALA A 108 17.34 -1.70 8.51
CA ALA A 108 17.61 -2.96 9.18
C ALA A 108 19.12 -3.25 9.37
N LYS A 109 19.99 -2.75 8.48
CA LYS A 109 21.46 -2.85 8.61
C LYS A 109 22.02 -2.26 9.90
N LEU A 110 21.27 -1.38 10.56
CA LEU A 110 21.67 -0.79 11.83
C LEU A 110 21.57 -1.77 13.02
N PHE A 111 20.89 -2.90 12.84
CA PHE A 111 20.48 -3.80 13.94
C PHE A 111 21.06 -5.20 13.86
N GLY A 112 21.57 -5.64 12.73
CA GLY A 112 22.13 -6.98 12.57
C GLY A 112 22.63 -7.27 11.16
N GLU A 113 22.96 -8.52 10.92
CA GLU A 113 23.38 -9.01 9.61
C GLU A 113 22.20 -9.08 8.65
N LEU A 114 22.40 -8.69 7.39
CA LEU A 114 21.39 -8.80 6.35
C LEU A 114 21.89 -9.64 5.18
N VAL A 115 21.01 -10.52 4.71
CA VAL A 115 21.18 -11.29 3.48
C VAL A 115 20.19 -10.74 2.45
N GLU A 116 20.67 -10.04 1.43
CA GLU A 116 19.87 -9.72 0.25
C GLU A 116 19.83 -11.00 -0.61
N VAL A 117 18.71 -11.75 -0.50
CA VAL A 117 18.58 -13.07 -1.15
C VAL A 117 18.49 -12.98 -2.67
N ALA A 118 17.92 -11.89 -3.17
CA ALA A 118 17.91 -11.54 -4.58
C ALA A 118 17.59 -10.04 -4.76
N THR A 119 17.97 -9.52 -5.93
CA THR A 119 17.62 -8.16 -6.34
C THR A 119 17.34 -8.09 -7.85
N SER A 120 16.46 -7.18 -8.24
CA SER A 120 16.22 -6.86 -9.65
C SER A 120 16.85 -5.52 -10.08
N LYS A 121 17.82 -5.04 -9.34
CA LYS A 121 18.52 -3.78 -9.59
C LYS A 121 19.30 -3.80 -10.92
N ASP A 122 19.76 -4.97 -11.35
CA ASP A 122 20.44 -5.21 -12.64
C ASP A 122 19.62 -4.73 -13.85
N LYS A 123 18.28 -4.80 -13.75
CA LYS A 123 17.35 -4.29 -14.78
C LYS A 123 16.47 -3.15 -14.25
N ASN A 124 17.02 -2.30 -13.40
CA ASN A 124 16.30 -1.14 -12.84
C ASN A 124 14.94 -1.50 -12.23
N PHE A 125 14.86 -2.64 -11.54
CA PHE A 125 13.66 -3.12 -10.85
C PHE A 125 12.42 -3.33 -11.76
N THR A 126 12.63 -3.73 -13.01
CA THR A 126 11.56 -3.98 -13.98
C THR A 126 11.01 -5.41 -13.96
N TYR A 127 11.49 -6.24 -13.05
CA TYR A 127 11.01 -7.62 -12.86
C TYR A 127 11.08 -8.03 -11.39
N ILE A 128 10.46 -9.16 -11.05
CA ILE A 128 10.53 -9.80 -9.73
C ILE A 128 11.41 -11.04 -9.82
N PRO A 129 12.50 -11.16 -9.05
CA PRO A 129 13.28 -12.38 -8.97
C PRO A 129 12.44 -13.53 -8.41
N THR A 130 12.50 -14.71 -9.04
CA THR A 130 11.73 -15.90 -8.65
C THR A 130 12.61 -17.03 -8.12
N GLN A 131 13.93 -16.98 -8.38
CA GLN A 131 14.87 -18.00 -7.95
C GLN A 131 15.83 -17.43 -6.92
N TYR A 132 15.62 -17.76 -5.66
CA TYR A 132 16.49 -17.39 -4.55
C TYR A 132 16.30 -18.35 -3.36
N ASN A 133 17.32 -18.43 -2.52
CA ASN A 133 17.29 -19.24 -1.31
C ASN A 133 17.17 -18.32 -0.09
N ILE A 134 16.21 -18.59 0.76
CA ILE A 134 16.02 -17.89 2.03
C ILE A 134 16.71 -18.70 3.12
N PRO A 135 17.67 -18.12 3.88
CA PRO A 135 18.33 -18.82 4.97
C PRO A 135 17.31 -19.24 6.05
N SER A 136 17.28 -20.51 6.41
CA SER A 136 16.37 -21.05 7.44
C SER A 136 16.70 -20.58 8.87
N ASP A 137 17.90 -20.04 9.08
CA ASP A 137 18.37 -19.47 10.33
C ASP A 137 18.23 -17.94 10.40
N ALA A 138 17.50 -17.33 9.46
CA ALA A 138 17.16 -15.92 9.53
C ALA A 138 16.03 -15.67 10.54
N ASP A 139 16.11 -14.55 11.24
CA ASP A 139 15.09 -14.13 12.20
C ASP A 139 13.75 -13.81 11.52
N TYR A 140 13.79 -13.34 10.26
CA TYR A 140 12.65 -13.14 9.37
C TYR A 140 13.08 -12.95 7.91
N PHE A 141 12.13 -13.10 7.01
CA PHE A 141 12.25 -12.72 5.61
C PHE A 141 11.32 -11.55 5.29
N HIS A 142 11.86 -10.52 4.64
CA HIS A 142 11.13 -9.30 4.27
C HIS A 142 11.00 -9.15 2.77
N CYS A 143 9.79 -8.77 2.29
CA CYS A 143 9.53 -8.39 0.91
C CYS A 143 8.58 -7.19 0.81
N THR A 144 8.53 -6.56 -0.37
CA THR A 144 7.58 -5.50 -0.73
C THR A 144 6.65 -6.04 -1.81
N SER A 145 5.37 -6.19 -1.49
CA SER A 145 4.40 -6.87 -2.35
C SER A 145 4.17 -6.17 -3.68
N ASN A 146 4.19 -4.83 -3.66
CA ASN A 146 3.93 -3.99 -4.83
C ASN A 146 4.80 -2.74 -4.83
N ASN A 147 5.56 -2.57 -5.90
CA ASN A 147 6.52 -1.48 -6.06
C ASN A 147 5.88 -0.27 -6.74
N THR A 148 5.41 0.68 -5.96
CA THR A 148 4.69 1.89 -6.40
C THR A 148 5.46 2.71 -7.43
N ILE A 149 6.80 2.74 -7.36
CA ILE A 149 7.66 3.56 -8.24
C ILE A 149 7.90 2.87 -9.57
N PHE A 150 8.20 1.57 -9.53
CA PHE A 150 8.61 0.82 -10.72
C PHE A 150 7.46 0.09 -11.40
N GLY A 151 6.38 -0.24 -10.67
CA GLY A 151 5.20 -0.89 -11.22
C GLY A 151 5.27 -2.41 -11.24
N THR A 152 6.19 -3.03 -10.49
CA THR A 152 6.25 -4.48 -10.30
C THR A 152 5.42 -4.94 -9.10
N GLN A 153 4.87 -6.16 -9.16
CA GLN A 153 4.05 -6.76 -8.11
C GLN A 153 4.38 -8.24 -7.94
N ILE A 154 4.68 -8.67 -6.71
CA ILE A 154 4.88 -10.08 -6.39
C ILE A 154 3.54 -10.81 -6.53
N LYS A 155 3.46 -11.86 -7.35
CA LYS A 155 2.24 -12.64 -7.57
C LYS A 155 2.10 -13.78 -6.58
N GLU A 156 3.20 -14.43 -6.22
CA GLU A 156 3.23 -15.58 -5.32
C GLU A 156 4.21 -15.34 -4.18
N PHE A 157 3.82 -15.75 -2.98
CA PHE A 157 4.63 -15.63 -1.77
C PHE A 157 5.06 -17.00 -1.28
N PRO A 158 6.30 -17.16 -0.78
CA PRO A 158 6.78 -18.43 -0.26
C PRO A 158 6.00 -18.86 0.99
N THR A 159 6.05 -20.14 1.29
CA THR A 159 5.68 -20.67 2.61
C THR A 159 6.98 -20.96 3.35
N LEU A 160 7.14 -20.40 4.54
CA LEU A 160 8.40 -20.41 5.30
C LEU A 160 8.17 -20.91 6.72
N ASP A 161 9.24 -21.46 7.32
CA ASP A 161 9.28 -21.81 8.74
C ASP A 161 9.78 -20.63 9.61
N ILE A 162 10.22 -19.55 8.98
CA ILE A 162 10.62 -18.29 9.63
C ILE A 162 9.56 -17.21 9.35
N PRO A 163 9.45 -16.17 10.20
CA PRO A 163 8.48 -15.11 10.00
C PRO A 163 8.59 -14.44 8.64
N LEU A 164 7.45 -14.31 7.94
CA LEU A 164 7.32 -13.55 6.69
C LEU A 164 6.78 -12.16 6.98
N VAL A 165 7.58 -11.15 6.68
CA VAL A 165 7.24 -9.72 6.82
C VAL A 165 6.99 -9.11 5.45
N CYS A 166 5.90 -8.35 5.29
CA CYS A 166 5.55 -7.76 4.00
C CYS A 166 5.13 -6.30 4.11
N ASP A 167 5.78 -5.43 3.31
CA ASP A 167 5.26 -4.10 2.99
C ASP A 167 4.17 -4.24 1.93
N MET A 168 2.91 -4.03 2.33
CA MET A 168 1.76 -4.03 1.44
C MET A 168 1.17 -2.62 1.23
N SER A 169 1.92 -1.57 1.48
CA SER A 169 1.41 -0.18 1.46
C SER A 169 0.62 0.17 0.21
N SER A 170 0.98 -0.37 -0.96
CA SER A 170 0.33 0.01 -2.22
C SER A 170 -0.62 -1.02 -2.81
N ASP A 171 -0.80 -2.18 -2.17
CA ASP A 171 -1.73 -3.19 -2.66
C ASP A 171 -2.49 -3.97 -1.56
N ILE A 172 -2.40 -3.55 -0.30
CA ILE A 172 -3.25 -4.10 0.76
C ILE A 172 -4.73 -3.95 0.39
N PHE A 173 -5.55 -4.96 0.68
CA PHE A 173 -6.98 -5.01 0.35
C PHE A 173 -7.32 -4.92 -1.15
N SER A 174 -6.38 -5.13 -2.05
CA SER A 174 -6.62 -4.99 -3.51
C SER A 174 -6.89 -6.29 -4.23
N ARG A 175 -6.51 -7.41 -3.68
CA ARG A 175 -6.59 -8.75 -4.26
C ARG A 175 -6.66 -9.84 -3.18
N GLN A 176 -7.16 -11.00 -3.57
CA GLN A 176 -7.20 -12.17 -2.69
C GLN A 176 -5.81 -12.78 -2.56
N LEU A 177 -5.37 -12.97 -1.33
CA LEU A 177 -4.15 -13.67 -0.95
C LEU A 177 -4.42 -14.58 0.23
N ASN A 178 -3.59 -15.59 0.42
CA ASN A 178 -3.58 -16.29 1.71
C ASN A 178 -2.78 -15.46 2.72
N PHE A 179 -3.48 -14.53 3.39
CA PHE A 179 -2.87 -13.61 4.35
C PHE A 179 -2.31 -14.34 5.59
N SER A 180 -2.73 -15.59 5.87
CA SER A 180 -2.17 -16.37 6.98
C SER A 180 -0.70 -16.79 6.76
N LYS A 181 -0.15 -16.61 5.55
CA LYS A 181 1.29 -16.81 5.29
C LYS A 181 2.18 -15.73 5.91
N PHE A 182 1.63 -14.55 6.18
CA PHE A 182 2.40 -13.42 6.67
C PHE A 182 2.31 -13.32 8.18
N ASP A 183 3.42 -13.16 8.84
CA ASP A 183 3.47 -12.99 10.29
C ASP A 183 3.44 -11.52 10.71
N LEU A 184 3.89 -10.64 9.80
CA LEU A 184 3.74 -9.19 9.92
C LEU A 184 3.46 -8.57 8.55
N ILE A 185 2.36 -7.82 8.46
CA ILE A 185 2.04 -6.95 7.32
C ILE A 185 2.01 -5.51 7.83
N TYR A 186 2.58 -4.59 7.08
CA TYR A 186 2.34 -3.17 7.33
C TYR A 186 1.97 -2.41 6.06
N ALA A 187 1.19 -1.35 6.21
CA ALA A 187 0.76 -0.52 5.08
C ALA A 187 0.48 0.92 5.52
N GLY A 188 1.08 1.88 4.84
CA GLY A 188 0.69 3.28 4.98
C GLY A 188 -0.70 3.51 4.36
N ALA A 189 -1.62 4.09 5.13
CA ALA A 189 -3.03 4.21 4.72
C ALA A 189 -3.24 5.02 3.44
N GLN A 190 -2.39 6.02 3.17
CA GLN A 190 -2.55 7.03 2.11
C GLN A 190 -2.57 6.51 0.68
N LYS A 191 -2.44 5.21 0.47
CA LYS A 191 -2.47 4.60 -0.87
C LYS A 191 -3.78 3.87 -1.16
N ASN A 192 -4.16 2.90 -0.34
CA ASN A 192 -5.31 2.04 -0.70
C ASN A 192 -6.38 1.90 0.39
N MET A 193 -6.20 2.49 1.57
CA MET A 193 -7.16 2.31 2.67
C MET A 193 -7.58 3.58 3.40
N GLY A 194 -7.00 4.75 3.10
CA GLY A 194 -7.35 5.97 3.83
C GLY A 194 -6.49 7.17 3.46
N PRO A 195 -6.52 8.23 4.27
CA PRO A 195 -5.66 9.40 4.11
C PRO A 195 -4.26 9.17 4.68
N ALA A 196 -3.36 10.13 4.45
CA ALA A 196 -2.09 10.19 5.16
C ALA A 196 -2.32 10.43 6.67
N GLY A 197 -1.42 9.91 7.51
CA GLY A 197 -1.40 10.13 8.95
C GLY A 197 -1.45 8.87 9.80
N THR A 198 -1.89 7.73 9.25
CA THR A 198 -1.86 6.45 9.96
C THR A 198 -1.26 5.33 9.11
N THR A 199 -0.75 4.31 9.78
CA THR A 199 -0.18 3.09 9.21
C THR A 199 -0.82 1.91 9.90
N VAL A 200 -1.41 0.99 9.14
CA VAL A 200 -1.88 -0.28 9.70
C VAL A 200 -0.72 -1.25 9.81
N VAL A 201 -0.67 -1.96 10.94
CA VAL A 201 0.23 -3.10 11.17
C VAL A 201 -0.62 -4.28 11.60
N ILE A 202 -0.51 -5.39 10.91
CA ILE A 202 -1.18 -6.65 11.23
C ILE A 202 -0.07 -7.63 11.60
N ILE A 203 -0.06 -8.13 12.83
CA ILE A 203 1.06 -8.88 13.36
C ILE A 203 0.61 -10.05 14.21
N LYS A 204 1.27 -11.20 14.07
CA LYS A 204 1.17 -12.30 15.01
C LYS A 204 1.97 -11.99 16.27
N GLU A 205 1.33 -12.12 17.41
CA GLU A 205 1.96 -11.78 18.70
C GLU A 205 3.11 -12.73 19.08
N ASP A 206 3.06 -13.98 18.64
CA ASP A 206 4.03 -15.04 18.94
C ASP A 206 5.42 -14.82 18.32
N ILE A 207 5.54 -13.93 17.31
CA ILE A 207 6.84 -13.58 16.74
C ILE A 207 7.61 -12.55 17.59
N LEU A 208 6.94 -11.89 18.55
CA LEU A 208 7.49 -10.77 19.33
C LEU A 208 8.23 -11.23 20.61
N GLY A 209 9.15 -10.38 21.09
CA GLY A 209 9.85 -10.58 22.36
C GLY A 209 11.02 -11.56 22.29
N LYS A 210 11.52 -11.85 21.08
CA LYS A 210 12.67 -12.75 20.85
C LYS A 210 14.00 -11.99 20.78
N VAL A 211 13.98 -10.68 20.58
CA VAL A 211 15.19 -9.84 20.58
C VAL A 211 15.64 -9.55 22.01
N GLN A 212 16.97 -9.46 22.22
CA GLN A 212 17.56 -9.22 23.54
C GLN A 212 17.83 -7.74 23.84
N ARG A 213 17.69 -6.88 22.84
CA ARG A 213 17.88 -5.42 23.02
C ARG A 213 16.71 -4.77 23.74
N ALA A 214 16.97 -3.70 24.48
CA ALA A 214 15.92 -2.82 24.97
C ALA A 214 15.27 -2.09 23.81
N ILE A 215 13.94 -2.10 23.76
CA ILE A 215 13.15 -1.43 22.74
C ILE A 215 12.53 -0.18 23.36
N PRO A 216 12.75 1.02 22.78
CA PRO A 216 12.03 2.23 23.23
C PRO A 216 10.52 2.04 23.10
N SER A 217 9.75 2.47 24.11
CA SER A 217 8.31 2.20 24.20
C SER A 217 7.53 2.58 22.93
N MET A 218 7.88 3.69 22.30
CA MET A 218 7.23 4.14 21.05
C MET A 218 7.53 3.25 19.82
N LEU A 219 8.55 2.40 19.89
CA LEU A 219 8.96 1.49 18.83
C LEU A 219 8.63 0.03 19.15
N ASP A 220 8.09 -0.25 20.34
CA ASP A 220 7.76 -1.60 20.80
C ASP A 220 6.32 -1.97 20.41
N TYR A 221 6.18 -2.95 19.53
CA TYR A 221 4.86 -3.46 19.15
C TYR A 221 4.07 -4.02 20.34
N LYS A 222 4.72 -4.65 21.32
CA LYS A 222 4.04 -5.18 22.52
C LYS A 222 3.41 -4.06 23.34
N VAL A 223 4.08 -2.92 23.45
CA VAL A 223 3.53 -1.74 24.15
C VAL A 223 2.30 -1.21 23.42
N HIS A 224 2.34 -1.13 22.09
CA HIS A 224 1.20 -0.69 21.30
C HIS A 224 0.04 -1.69 21.31
N ILE A 225 0.31 -3.00 21.32
CA ILE A 225 -0.70 -4.05 21.47
C ILE A 225 -1.38 -3.90 22.83
N GLY A 226 -0.63 -3.82 23.93
CA GLY A 226 -1.16 -3.70 25.28
C GLY A 226 -1.89 -2.37 25.59
N LYS A 227 -1.88 -1.43 24.64
CA LYS A 227 -2.57 -0.13 24.71
C LYS A 227 -3.52 0.13 23.53
N ASP A 228 -3.87 -0.89 22.77
CA ASP A 228 -4.81 -0.82 21.66
C ASP A 228 -4.50 0.30 20.66
N SER A 229 -3.22 0.50 20.34
CA SER A 229 -2.71 1.61 19.51
C SER A 229 -2.83 3.00 20.17
N MET A 230 -3.24 3.08 21.42
CA MET A 230 -3.45 4.34 22.16
C MET A 230 -2.41 4.54 23.27
N PHE A 231 -1.19 4.05 23.08
CA PHE A 231 -0.07 4.33 23.98
C PHE A 231 0.22 5.84 24.03
N ASN A 232 0.20 6.50 22.89
CA ASN A 232 0.14 7.96 22.74
C ASN A 232 -1.15 8.35 22.00
N THR A 233 -1.44 9.63 21.88
CA THR A 233 -2.61 10.12 21.12
C THR A 233 -2.56 9.63 19.69
N PRO A 234 -3.52 8.82 19.23
CA PRO A 234 -3.54 8.29 17.88
C PRO A 234 -3.97 9.34 16.84
N ALA A 235 -3.77 9.05 15.58
CA ALA A 235 -4.23 9.87 14.45
C ALA A 235 -5.76 9.68 14.27
N VAL A 236 -6.58 10.32 15.12
CA VAL A 236 -8.03 10.12 15.23
C VAL A 236 -8.73 10.19 13.88
N PHE A 237 -8.62 11.30 13.17
CA PHE A 237 -9.28 11.51 11.88
C PHE A 237 -8.81 10.54 10.78
N PRO A 238 -7.49 10.31 10.57
CA PRO A 238 -7.02 9.31 9.62
C PRO A 238 -7.50 7.90 9.92
N ILE A 239 -7.61 7.49 11.18
CA ILE A 239 -8.12 6.17 11.57
C ILE A 239 -9.62 6.07 11.25
N TYR A 240 -10.40 7.10 11.57
CA TYR A 240 -11.82 7.14 11.24
C TYR A 240 -12.07 7.03 9.73
N VAL A 241 -11.35 7.81 8.92
CA VAL A 241 -11.48 7.75 7.45
C VAL A 241 -11.02 6.39 6.91
N SER A 242 -10.02 5.77 7.53
CA SER A 242 -9.60 4.41 7.16
C SER A 242 -10.70 3.39 7.50
N MET A 243 -11.34 3.50 8.66
CA MET A 243 -12.50 2.67 9.03
C MET A 243 -13.62 2.79 7.99
N LEU A 244 -14.02 4.02 7.65
CA LEU A 244 -15.04 4.25 6.62
C LEU A 244 -14.66 3.66 5.25
N THR A 245 -13.37 3.69 4.90
CA THR A 245 -12.89 3.10 3.64
C THR A 245 -12.97 1.58 3.66
N LEU A 246 -12.71 0.96 4.81
CA LEU A 246 -12.86 -0.49 4.99
C LEU A 246 -14.34 -0.92 5.00
N GLU A 247 -15.22 -0.14 5.62
CA GLU A 247 -16.67 -0.34 5.54
C GLU A 247 -17.14 -0.25 4.08
N TRP A 248 -16.77 0.80 3.37
CA TRP A 248 -17.05 0.92 1.95
C TRP A 248 -16.58 -0.29 1.15
N LEU A 249 -15.35 -0.76 1.40
CA LEU A 249 -14.83 -1.93 0.71
C LEU A 249 -15.65 -3.20 1.00
N LYS A 250 -16.08 -3.39 2.25
CA LYS A 250 -16.95 -4.50 2.66
C LYS A 250 -18.30 -4.42 1.94
N ASP A 251 -18.92 -3.24 1.95
CA ASP A 251 -20.27 -3.00 1.40
C ASP A 251 -20.34 -3.22 -0.12
N ILE A 252 -19.28 -2.90 -0.85
CA ILE A 252 -19.23 -3.15 -2.30
C ILE A 252 -18.96 -4.63 -2.67
N GLY A 253 -18.77 -5.51 -1.69
CA GLY A 253 -18.54 -6.95 -1.90
C GLY A 253 -17.12 -7.42 -1.56
N GLY A 254 -16.36 -6.63 -0.82
CA GLY A 254 -15.06 -6.99 -0.25
C GLY A 254 -13.94 -7.16 -1.28
N ILE A 255 -12.89 -7.86 -0.85
CA ILE A 255 -11.67 -8.04 -1.66
C ILE A 255 -11.95 -8.81 -2.94
N SER A 256 -12.84 -9.81 -2.92
CA SER A 256 -13.16 -10.61 -4.11
C SER A 256 -13.81 -9.81 -5.23
N PHE A 257 -14.61 -8.80 -4.89
CA PHE A 257 -15.22 -7.90 -5.86
C PHE A 257 -14.22 -6.89 -6.38
N ILE A 258 -13.49 -6.23 -5.48
CA ILE A 258 -12.57 -5.17 -5.87
C ILE A 258 -11.38 -5.69 -6.69
N GLU A 259 -10.93 -6.93 -6.45
CA GLU A 259 -9.91 -7.58 -7.27
C GLU A 259 -10.34 -7.68 -8.74
N LYS A 260 -11.59 -8.08 -8.99
CA LYS A 260 -12.13 -8.13 -10.36
C LYS A 260 -12.15 -6.75 -11.01
N VAL A 261 -12.52 -5.72 -10.26
CA VAL A 261 -12.50 -4.33 -10.74
C VAL A 261 -11.07 -3.88 -11.03
N ASN A 262 -10.12 -4.16 -10.13
CA ASN A 262 -8.72 -3.81 -10.29
C ASN A 262 -8.09 -4.50 -11.51
N ASN A 263 -8.37 -5.79 -11.71
CA ASN A 263 -7.91 -6.53 -12.89
C ASN A 263 -8.47 -5.92 -14.18
N ARG A 264 -9.76 -5.57 -14.21
CA ARG A 264 -10.36 -4.89 -15.38
C ARG A 264 -9.71 -3.53 -15.69
N LYS A 265 -9.37 -2.76 -14.66
CA LYS A 265 -8.63 -1.49 -14.82
C LYS A 265 -7.25 -1.72 -15.41
N ALA A 266 -6.51 -2.68 -14.85
CA ALA A 266 -5.17 -3.04 -15.30
C ALA A 266 -5.19 -3.57 -16.74
N ASP A 267 -6.08 -4.51 -17.04
CA ASP A 267 -6.24 -5.08 -18.38
C ASP A 267 -6.55 -3.99 -19.44
N LEU A 268 -7.45 -3.07 -19.12
CA LEU A 268 -7.84 -1.99 -20.01
C LEU A 268 -6.62 -1.12 -20.37
N LEU A 269 -5.86 -0.69 -19.37
CA LEU A 269 -4.70 0.18 -19.60
C LEU A 269 -3.52 -0.56 -20.24
N TYR A 270 -3.19 -1.77 -19.77
CA TYR A 270 -2.07 -2.53 -20.34
C TYR A 270 -2.34 -3.00 -21.78
N LYS A 271 -3.59 -3.33 -22.13
CA LYS A 271 -3.95 -3.61 -23.54
C LYS A 271 -3.67 -2.41 -24.43
N GLU A 272 -3.99 -1.21 -23.99
CA GLU A 272 -3.71 0.00 -24.74
C GLU A 272 -2.20 0.28 -24.83
N ILE A 273 -1.46 0.17 -23.74
CA ILE A 273 0.00 0.35 -23.74
C ILE A 273 0.69 -0.63 -24.71
N ASP A 274 0.23 -1.89 -24.73
CA ASP A 274 0.84 -2.92 -25.58
C ASP A 274 0.41 -2.84 -27.05
N ARG A 275 -0.77 -2.28 -27.34
CA ARG A 275 -1.31 -2.10 -28.69
C ARG A 275 -0.78 -0.85 -29.38
N ASN A 276 -0.69 0.24 -28.65
CA ASN A 276 -0.43 1.57 -29.17
C ASN A 276 1.08 1.78 -29.43
N PRO A 277 1.50 2.00 -30.69
CA PRO A 277 2.91 2.08 -31.06
C PRO A 277 3.63 3.30 -30.47
N LEU A 278 2.92 4.27 -29.92
CA LEU A 278 3.51 5.45 -29.29
C LEU A 278 3.99 5.19 -27.87
N PHE A 279 3.50 4.10 -27.22
CA PHE A 279 3.78 3.80 -25.83
C PHE A 279 4.53 2.50 -25.63
N LYS A 280 5.27 2.40 -24.54
CA LYS A 280 5.94 1.17 -24.10
C LYS A 280 5.76 0.95 -22.61
N GLY A 281 5.41 -0.27 -22.22
CA GLY A 281 5.44 -0.72 -20.84
C GLY A 281 6.89 -0.90 -20.36
N ILE A 282 7.15 -0.56 -19.10
CA ILE A 282 8.49 -0.63 -18.53
C ILE A 282 8.75 -1.98 -17.87
N VAL A 283 7.71 -2.58 -17.29
CA VAL A 283 7.78 -3.81 -16.47
C VAL A 283 7.56 -5.06 -17.33
N ALA A 284 8.27 -6.15 -17.02
CA ALA A 284 8.02 -7.48 -17.56
C ALA A 284 6.54 -7.86 -17.39
N ARG A 285 5.92 -8.43 -18.43
CA ARG A 285 4.45 -8.60 -18.48
C ARG A 285 3.90 -9.39 -17.30
N GLU A 286 4.58 -10.45 -16.90
CA GLU A 286 4.24 -11.33 -15.79
C GLU A 286 4.28 -10.64 -14.43
N ASP A 287 5.12 -9.61 -14.28
CA ASP A 287 5.36 -8.90 -13.03
C ASP A 287 4.61 -7.57 -12.92
N ARG A 288 3.80 -7.21 -13.92
CA ARG A 288 3.06 -5.96 -13.94
C ARG A 288 2.10 -5.83 -12.77
N SER A 289 2.14 -4.65 -12.15
CA SER A 289 1.23 -4.30 -11.04
C SER A 289 -0.17 -4.00 -11.52
N THR A 290 -1.19 -4.49 -10.82
CA THR A 290 -2.58 -4.08 -11.02
C THR A 290 -2.89 -2.73 -10.36
N MET A 291 -1.99 -2.24 -9.50
CA MET A 291 -2.16 -0.99 -8.75
C MET A 291 -1.41 0.20 -9.36
N ASN A 292 -0.23 -0.03 -9.95
CA ASN A 292 0.64 1.02 -10.45
C ASN A 292 1.20 0.65 -11.82
N ALA A 293 0.54 1.05 -12.88
CA ALA A 293 1.03 0.83 -14.25
C ALA A 293 2.05 1.91 -14.63
N THR A 294 3.27 1.50 -14.99
CA THR A 294 4.33 2.39 -15.45
C THR A 294 4.58 2.21 -16.94
N PHE A 295 4.71 3.31 -17.66
CA PHE A 295 4.92 3.34 -19.10
C PHE A 295 5.63 4.63 -19.53
N SER A 296 6.12 4.65 -20.77
CA SER A 296 6.74 5.84 -21.38
C SER A 296 6.36 5.95 -22.84
N LEU A 297 6.64 7.08 -23.44
CA LEU A 297 6.58 7.27 -24.89
C LEU A 297 7.78 6.59 -25.56
N HIS A 298 7.61 6.13 -26.79
CA HIS A 298 8.72 5.74 -27.65
C HIS A 298 9.44 6.97 -28.20
N ASP A 299 8.68 8.02 -28.52
CA ASP A 299 9.20 9.31 -28.99
C ASP A 299 8.93 10.39 -27.95
N GLU A 300 9.97 10.86 -27.27
CA GLU A 300 9.89 11.90 -26.25
C GLU A 300 9.47 13.27 -26.83
N SER A 301 9.54 13.49 -28.14
CA SER A 301 9.06 14.74 -28.77
C SER A 301 7.54 14.92 -28.62
N LEU A 302 6.79 13.84 -28.44
CA LEU A 302 5.34 13.85 -28.22
C LEU A 302 4.95 14.17 -26.76
N LYS A 303 5.94 14.30 -25.86
CA LYS A 303 5.68 14.45 -24.42
C LYS A 303 4.85 15.69 -24.09
N GLU A 304 5.21 16.85 -24.64
CA GLU A 304 4.50 18.10 -24.37
C GLU A 304 3.04 18.03 -24.85
N LEU A 305 2.81 17.45 -26.03
CA LEU A 305 1.48 17.24 -26.58
C LEU A 305 0.67 16.31 -25.68
N PHE A 306 1.19 15.16 -25.32
CA PHE A 306 0.49 14.23 -24.43
C PHE A 306 0.22 14.83 -23.07
N ASP A 307 1.18 15.58 -22.49
CA ASP A 307 1.04 16.25 -21.20
C ASP A 307 -0.08 17.34 -21.24
N SER A 308 -0.26 18.03 -22.35
CA SER A 308 -1.39 18.94 -22.56
C SER A 308 -2.71 18.18 -22.61
N MET A 309 -2.80 17.15 -23.43
CA MET A 309 -4.02 16.38 -23.66
C MET A 309 -4.57 15.73 -22.39
N TRP A 310 -3.75 15.04 -21.59
CA TRP A 310 -4.27 14.43 -20.37
C TRP A 310 -4.65 15.46 -19.29
N LYS A 311 -4.03 16.64 -19.26
CA LYS A 311 -4.45 17.74 -18.38
C LYS A 311 -5.80 18.32 -18.80
N GLU A 312 -6.03 18.50 -20.10
CA GLU A 312 -7.31 18.95 -20.67
C GLU A 312 -8.42 17.95 -20.36
N THR A 313 -8.16 16.66 -20.40
CA THR A 313 -9.08 15.58 -19.99
C THR A 313 -9.31 15.55 -18.48
N ARG A 314 -8.72 16.48 -17.71
CA ARG A 314 -8.84 16.59 -16.25
C ARG A 314 -8.21 15.40 -15.49
N ILE A 315 -7.27 14.71 -16.10
CA ILE A 315 -6.42 13.73 -15.45
C ILE A 315 -5.42 14.45 -14.53
N ASN A 316 -5.08 13.85 -13.41
CA ASN A 316 -4.14 14.39 -12.42
C ASN A 316 -3.22 13.29 -11.89
N GLY A 317 -1.97 13.63 -11.61
CA GLY A 317 -1.02 12.73 -10.94
C GLY A 317 -0.46 11.60 -11.83
N LEU A 318 -0.46 11.78 -13.18
CA LEU A 318 0.00 10.77 -14.14
C LEU A 318 1.52 10.72 -14.29
N ASN A 319 2.24 11.80 -13.99
CA ASN A 319 3.71 11.83 -14.12
C ASN A 319 4.37 10.70 -13.32
N GLY A 320 5.35 10.04 -13.90
CA GLY A 320 6.19 9.05 -13.26
C GLY A 320 6.99 9.64 -12.11
N HIS A 321 7.58 8.77 -11.29
CA HIS A 321 8.44 9.23 -10.21
C HIS A 321 9.69 9.90 -10.80
N ARG A 322 10.14 11.01 -10.18
CA ARG A 322 11.29 11.81 -10.67
C ARG A 322 12.58 11.02 -10.90
N SER A 323 12.77 9.88 -10.21
CA SER A 323 13.94 9.02 -10.37
C SER A 323 13.84 8.05 -11.55
N VAL A 324 12.65 7.85 -12.14
CA VAL A 324 12.39 6.89 -13.22
C VAL A 324 11.94 7.59 -14.50
N GLY A 325 11.22 8.71 -14.37
CA GLY A 325 10.63 9.42 -15.50
C GLY A 325 9.34 8.75 -16.02
N GLY A 326 8.98 9.06 -17.27
CA GLY A 326 7.80 8.52 -17.93
C GLY A 326 6.49 8.84 -17.20
N TYR A 327 5.56 7.90 -17.22
CA TYR A 327 4.23 8.00 -16.65
C TYR A 327 3.94 6.87 -15.67
N ARG A 328 3.08 7.14 -14.70
CA ARG A 328 2.60 6.14 -13.75
C ARG A 328 1.13 6.37 -13.43
N ALA A 329 0.30 5.47 -13.87
CA ALA A 329 -1.11 5.43 -13.51
C ALA A 329 -1.29 4.60 -12.23
N SER A 330 -1.60 5.27 -11.10
CA SER A 330 -1.93 4.59 -9.85
C SER A 330 -3.44 4.34 -9.80
N MET A 331 -3.83 3.05 -9.85
CA MET A 331 -5.20 2.60 -10.05
C MET A 331 -5.75 1.93 -8.78
N TYR A 332 -5.58 2.58 -7.63
CA TYR A 332 -6.03 2.04 -6.35
C TYR A 332 -7.53 1.74 -6.32
N ASN A 333 -7.98 1.04 -5.28
CA ASN A 333 -9.35 0.53 -5.17
C ASN A 333 -10.42 1.57 -5.52
N ALA A 334 -10.31 2.78 -4.95
CA ALA A 334 -11.30 3.85 -5.14
C ALA A 334 -11.27 4.54 -6.52
N LEU A 335 -10.27 4.26 -7.37
CA LEU A 335 -10.25 4.81 -8.72
C LEU A 335 -11.28 4.09 -9.60
N PRO A 336 -12.27 4.80 -10.15
CA PRO A 336 -13.30 4.17 -10.97
C PRO A 336 -12.78 3.80 -12.36
N LEU A 337 -13.35 2.74 -12.96
CA LEU A 337 -12.96 2.23 -14.27
C LEU A 337 -13.06 3.30 -15.37
N TYR A 338 -14.07 4.20 -15.31
CA TYR A 338 -14.21 5.28 -16.31
C TYR A 338 -13.04 6.26 -16.29
N SER A 339 -12.31 6.37 -15.17
CA SER A 339 -11.08 7.19 -15.14
C SER A 339 -9.96 6.56 -15.94
N VAL A 340 -9.84 5.24 -15.89
CA VAL A 340 -8.86 4.51 -16.72
C VAL A 340 -9.25 4.58 -18.19
N GLN A 341 -10.56 4.49 -18.50
CA GLN A 341 -11.06 4.69 -19.86
C GLN A 341 -10.70 6.07 -20.40
N ALA A 342 -10.88 7.14 -19.61
CA ALA A 342 -10.50 8.49 -20.02
C ALA A 342 -9.00 8.62 -20.37
N LEU A 343 -8.13 7.91 -19.63
CA LEU A 343 -6.70 7.85 -19.97
C LEU A 343 -6.46 7.10 -21.29
N VAL A 344 -7.10 5.96 -21.46
CA VAL A 344 -7.01 5.16 -22.70
C VAL A 344 -7.50 5.96 -23.91
N ASP A 345 -8.65 6.66 -23.79
CA ASP A 345 -9.18 7.51 -24.85
C ASP A 345 -8.19 8.63 -25.23
N THR A 346 -7.52 9.21 -24.21
CA THR A 346 -6.48 10.24 -24.43
C THR A 346 -5.26 9.65 -25.16
N MET A 347 -4.84 8.43 -24.83
CA MET A 347 -3.73 7.74 -25.51
C MET A 347 -4.07 7.45 -26.98
N GLN A 348 -5.30 7.00 -27.24
CA GLN A 348 -5.80 6.75 -28.61
C GLN A 348 -5.95 8.05 -29.42
N GLU A 349 -6.34 9.12 -28.78
CA GLU A 349 -6.43 10.44 -29.45
C GLU A 349 -5.04 10.97 -29.80
N LEU A 350 -4.02 10.73 -28.94
CA LEU A 350 -2.63 11.05 -29.30
C LEU A 350 -2.18 10.27 -30.54
N GLU A 351 -2.49 8.97 -30.62
CA GLU A 351 -2.17 8.13 -31.79
C GLU A 351 -2.80 8.65 -33.10
N ARG A 352 -4.00 9.22 -33.01
CA ARG A 352 -4.66 9.82 -34.18
C ARG A 352 -4.05 11.14 -34.64
N LYS A 353 -3.34 11.84 -33.75
CA LYS A 353 -2.73 13.16 -34.03
C LYS A 353 -1.25 13.10 -34.37
N ALA A 354 -0.58 12.01 -34.00
CA ALA A 354 0.82 11.79 -34.30
C ALA A 354 1.03 11.19 -35.68
#